data_7ec14f4660b01a89d09cd6f5eed94dc7
#
_entry.id   7ec14f4660b01a89d09cd6f5eed94dc7
#
_cell.length_a   1.000
_cell.length_b   1.000
_cell.length_c   1.000
_cell.angle_alpha   90.00
_cell.angle_beta   90.00
_cell.angle_gamma   90.00
#
_symmetry.space_group_name_H-M   'P 1'
#
loop_
_entity.id
_entity.type
_entity.pdbx_description
1 polymer ?
#
loop_
_entity_poly.entity_id
_entity_poly.type
_entity_poly.pdbx_seq_one_letter_code
_entity_poly.pdbx_strand_id
1 'polypeptide(L)'
;MKLYLKTAGGIGNIRIRGGLDTDDLPPSLAERVRSVLAPRRLDALPRTGDPGQMADGMQYELEVTTGGETRRLLIDESVAPDDLVDTLQDLVREIVRRKKGR
;
A
#
# COMPACT_ATOMS: atom_id res chain seq x y z
N MET A 1 2.87 11.14 8.07
CA MET A 1 2.82 9.67 7.86
C MET A 1 3.74 9.31 6.70
N LYS A 2 4.67 8.46 6.96
CA LYS A 2 5.59 7.95 5.93
C LYS A 2 5.18 6.56 5.52
N LEU A 3 5.26 6.29 4.22
CA LEU A 3 4.83 5.02 3.64
C LEU A 3 5.96 4.43 2.82
N TYR A 4 6.13 3.13 2.91
CA TYR A 4 6.96 2.39 1.98
C TYR A 4 6.14 1.24 1.42
N LEU A 5 6.02 1.17 0.11
CA LEU A 5 5.14 0.23 -0.56
C LEU A 5 5.93 -0.60 -1.56
N LYS A 6 5.72 -1.92 -1.50
CA LYS A 6 6.22 -2.86 -2.50
C LYS A 6 5.05 -3.65 -3.05
N THR A 7 5.05 -3.87 -4.34
CA THR A 7 4.08 -4.76 -4.98
C THR A 7 4.76 -6.05 -5.42
N ALA A 8 4.03 -7.14 -5.38
CA ALA A 8 4.51 -8.44 -5.84
C ALA A 8 3.35 -9.27 -6.37
N GLY A 9 3.62 -10.13 -7.35
CA GLY A 9 2.61 -11.02 -7.90
C GLY A 9 1.83 -10.40 -9.04
N GLY A 10 0.68 -10.96 -9.34
CA GLY A 10 -0.14 -10.57 -10.47
C GLY A 10 0.40 -11.07 -11.80
N ILE A 11 -0.34 -10.76 -12.86
CA ILE A 11 0.04 -11.14 -14.23
C ILE A 11 1.27 -10.33 -14.65
N GLY A 12 2.32 -11.01 -15.08
CA GLY A 12 3.56 -10.37 -15.48
C GLY A 12 4.56 -10.13 -14.35
N ASN A 13 4.20 -10.48 -13.14
CA ASN A 13 5.08 -10.39 -11.96
C ASN A 13 5.76 -9.02 -11.82
N ILE A 14 4.99 -7.97 -11.99
CA ILE A 14 5.49 -6.60 -11.91
C ILE A 14 5.82 -6.27 -10.46
N ARG A 15 7.05 -5.79 -10.22
CA ARG A 15 7.51 -5.38 -8.90
C ARG A 15 7.78 -3.89 -8.91
N ILE A 16 7.00 -3.16 -8.13
CA ILE A 16 7.13 -1.72 -7.94
C ILE A 16 7.38 -1.48 -6.45
N ARG A 17 8.33 -0.60 -6.15
CA ARG A 17 8.62 -0.23 -4.77
C ARG A 17 8.96 1.26 -4.68
N GLY A 18 8.60 1.86 -3.57
CA GLY A 18 8.96 3.26 -3.34
C GLY A 18 8.43 3.77 -2.02
N GLY A 19 9.03 4.86 -1.56
CA GLY A 19 8.62 5.57 -0.37
C GLY A 19 7.80 6.80 -0.72
N LEU A 20 6.81 7.10 0.10
CA LEU A 20 5.98 8.28 -0.03
C LEU A 20 5.75 8.91 1.33
N ASP A 21 5.58 10.22 1.36
CA ASP A 21 5.14 10.93 2.56
C ASP A 21 3.81 11.61 2.25
N THR A 22 2.83 11.49 3.15
CA THR A 22 1.52 12.11 2.94
C THR A 22 1.61 13.63 2.75
N ASP A 23 2.64 14.25 3.32
CA ASP A 23 2.85 15.69 3.14
C ASP A 23 3.22 16.07 1.70
N ASP A 24 3.72 15.12 0.92
CA ASP A 24 4.10 15.31 -0.47
C ASP A 24 3.02 14.87 -1.47
N LEU A 25 1.91 14.34 -0.97
CA LEU A 25 0.81 13.86 -1.83
C LEU A 25 -0.19 14.98 -2.11
N PRO A 26 -0.95 14.87 -3.24
CA PRO A 26 -2.09 15.76 -3.43
C PRO A 26 -3.03 15.70 -2.22
N PRO A 27 -3.62 16.83 -1.81
CA PRO A 27 -4.42 16.88 -0.58
C PRO A 27 -5.52 15.83 -0.49
N SER A 28 -6.23 15.58 -1.57
CA SER A 28 -7.31 14.59 -1.59
C SER A 28 -6.79 13.17 -1.37
N LEU A 29 -5.66 12.85 -1.98
CA LEU A 29 -5.04 11.54 -1.81
C LEU A 29 -4.45 11.39 -0.41
N ALA A 30 -3.78 12.43 0.10
CA ALA A 30 -3.22 12.41 1.44
C ALA A 30 -4.29 12.19 2.51
N GLU A 31 -5.43 12.86 2.38
CA GLU A 31 -6.55 12.69 3.29
C GLU A 31 -7.12 11.28 3.24
N ARG A 32 -7.28 10.73 2.05
CA ARG A 32 -7.76 9.37 1.86
C ARG A 32 -6.79 8.35 2.45
N VAL A 33 -5.50 8.55 2.25
CA VAL A 33 -4.46 7.68 2.84
C VAL A 33 -4.53 7.69 4.36
N ARG A 34 -4.62 8.87 4.96
CA ARG A 34 -4.73 8.97 6.43
C ARG A 34 -5.95 8.26 6.97
N SER A 35 -7.07 8.33 6.26
CA SER A 35 -8.32 7.66 6.65
C SER A 35 -8.24 6.14 6.48
N VAL A 36 -7.80 5.70 5.31
CA VAL A 36 -7.79 4.28 4.95
C VAL A 36 -6.70 3.51 5.70
N LEU A 37 -5.55 4.15 5.93
CA LEU A 37 -4.42 3.53 6.63
C LEU A 37 -4.34 3.93 8.11
N ALA A 38 -5.45 4.36 8.69
CA ALA A 38 -5.51 4.64 10.13
C ALA A 38 -5.19 3.38 10.93
N PRO A 39 -4.48 3.50 12.08
CA PRO A 39 -4.08 2.32 12.85
C PRO A 39 -5.23 1.38 13.20
N ARG A 40 -6.41 1.90 13.50
CA ARG A 40 -7.59 1.09 13.79
C ARG A 40 -7.98 0.19 12.62
N ARG A 41 -7.94 0.74 11.41
CA ARG A 41 -8.29 -0.02 10.22
C ARG A 41 -7.23 -1.06 9.90
N LEU A 42 -5.96 -0.70 10.06
CA LEU A 42 -4.86 -1.63 9.81
C LEU A 42 -4.89 -2.81 10.78
N ASP A 43 -5.20 -2.54 12.04
CA ASP A 43 -5.30 -3.60 13.06
C ASP A 43 -6.49 -4.52 12.83
N ALA A 44 -7.53 -4.04 12.15
CA ALA A 44 -8.73 -4.81 11.85
C ALA A 44 -8.61 -5.64 10.56
N LEU A 45 -7.55 -5.46 9.78
CA LEU A 45 -7.39 -6.21 8.53
C LEU A 45 -7.15 -7.70 8.80
N PRO A 46 -7.72 -8.58 7.96
CA PRO A 46 -7.43 -10.01 8.06
C PRO A 46 -5.93 -10.24 7.84
N ARG A 47 -5.34 -11.08 8.66
CA ARG A 47 -3.97 -11.51 8.41
C ARG A 47 -3.97 -12.43 7.20
N THR A 48 -3.19 -12.06 6.20
CA THR A 48 -3.02 -12.91 5.04
C THR A 48 -2.12 -14.08 5.41
N GLY A 49 -2.38 -15.23 4.81
CA GLY A 49 -1.53 -16.42 4.98
C GLY A 49 -0.17 -16.24 4.33
N ASP A 50 0.52 -17.33 4.12
CA ASP A 50 1.86 -17.32 3.55
C ASP A 50 1.90 -16.61 2.19
N PRO A 51 2.92 -15.75 1.93
CA PRO A 51 3.02 -15.03 0.68
C PRO A 51 3.08 -15.91 -0.57
N GLY A 52 3.39 -17.18 -0.44
CA GLY A 52 3.49 -18.09 -1.57
C GLY A 52 2.20 -18.77 -1.99
N GLN A 53 1.10 -18.55 -1.28
CA GLN A 53 -0.15 -19.28 -1.54
C GLN A 53 -1.10 -18.60 -2.51
N MET A 54 -0.80 -17.36 -2.91
CA MET A 54 -1.71 -16.56 -3.74
C MET A 54 -1.29 -16.67 -5.19
N ALA A 55 -2.07 -17.43 -5.96
CA ALA A 55 -1.72 -17.72 -7.35
C ALA A 55 -1.92 -16.54 -8.30
N ASP A 56 -3.00 -15.76 -8.13
CA ASP A 56 -3.45 -14.82 -9.15
C ASP A 56 -3.61 -13.38 -8.67
N GLY A 57 -3.48 -13.12 -7.38
CA GLY A 57 -3.68 -11.79 -6.82
C GLY A 57 -2.40 -11.00 -6.65
N MET A 58 -2.53 -9.69 -6.72
CA MET A 58 -1.42 -8.81 -6.37
C MET A 58 -1.31 -8.71 -4.86
N GLN A 59 -0.08 -8.71 -4.37
CA GLN A 59 0.21 -8.52 -2.96
C GLN A 59 0.92 -7.19 -2.76
N TYR A 60 0.63 -6.55 -1.66
CA TYR A 60 1.26 -5.29 -1.28
C TYR A 60 1.96 -5.49 0.07
N GLU A 61 3.26 -5.24 0.09
CA GLU A 61 4.00 -5.07 1.35
C GLU A 61 3.99 -3.59 1.70
N LEU A 62 3.41 -3.26 2.82
CA LEU A 62 3.24 -1.87 3.23
C LEU A 62 3.90 -1.64 4.59
N GLU A 63 4.75 -0.63 4.65
CA GLU A 63 5.25 -0.10 5.92
C GLU A 63 4.66 1.28 6.13
N VAL A 64 4.02 1.48 7.27
CA VAL A 64 3.42 2.76 7.66
C VAL A 64 4.11 3.26 8.93
N THR A 65 4.71 4.43 8.86
CA THR A 65 5.35 5.05 10.01
C THR A 65 4.58 6.29 10.42
N THR A 66 4.08 6.29 11.65
CA THR A 66 3.33 7.39 12.22
C THR A 66 3.77 7.58 13.67
N GLY A 67 4.19 8.80 14.02
CA GLY A 67 4.55 9.11 15.41
C GLY A 67 5.67 8.26 15.98
N GLY A 68 6.62 7.85 15.16
CA GLY A 68 7.73 7.01 15.60
C GLY A 68 7.45 5.52 15.61
N GLU A 69 6.22 5.11 15.32
CA GLU A 69 5.86 3.70 15.22
C GLU A 69 5.78 3.27 13.76
N THR A 70 6.34 2.11 13.46
CA THR A 70 6.27 1.52 12.13
C THR A 70 5.46 0.24 12.18
N ARG A 71 4.46 0.14 11.30
CA ARG A 71 3.65 -1.06 11.12
C ARG A 71 3.97 -1.66 9.77
N ARG A 72 4.20 -2.96 9.75
CA ARG A 72 4.43 -3.72 8.51
C ARG A 72 3.26 -4.63 8.25
N LEU A 73 2.76 -4.59 7.03
CA LEU A 73 1.57 -5.32 6.64
C LEU A 73 1.80 -5.99 5.30
N LEU A 74 1.31 -7.20 5.18
CA LEU A 74 1.20 -7.88 3.90
C LEU A 74 -0.29 -7.90 3.54
N ILE A 75 -0.64 -7.22 2.47
CA ILE A 75 -2.02 -7.06 2.04
C ILE A 75 -2.24 -7.82 0.75
N ASP A 76 -3.24 -8.68 0.76
CA ASP A 76 -3.67 -9.43 -0.41
C ASP A 76 -4.87 -8.72 -1.02
N GLU A 77 -4.75 -8.34 -2.29
CA GLU A 77 -5.80 -7.64 -3.02
C GLU A 77 -7.13 -8.40 -3.01
N SER A 78 -7.10 -9.72 -3.04
CA SER A 78 -8.32 -10.53 -3.11
C SER A 78 -9.17 -10.48 -1.83
N VAL A 79 -8.57 -10.17 -0.69
CA VAL A 79 -9.27 -10.15 0.60
C VAL A 79 -9.30 -8.78 1.26
N ALA A 80 -8.65 -7.78 0.67
CA ALA A 80 -8.61 -6.45 1.22
C ALA A 80 -9.89 -5.67 0.88
N PRO A 81 -10.31 -4.74 1.75
CA PRO A 81 -11.44 -3.85 1.42
C PRO A 81 -11.18 -3.05 0.14
N ASP A 82 -12.23 -2.79 -0.62
CA ASP A 82 -12.12 -2.11 -1.91
C ASP A 82 -11.49 -0.72 -1.80
N ASP A 83 -11.85 0.04 -0.77
CA ASP A 83 -11.28 1.38 -0.57
C ASP A 83 -9.78 1.34 -0.29
N LEU A 84 -9.32 0.31 0.42
CA LEU A 84 -7.90 0.10 0.66
C LEU A 84 -7.17 -0.25 -0.64
N VAL A 85 -7.72 -1.17 -1.42
CA VAL A 85 -7.13 -1.56 -2.71
C VAL A 85 -7.03 -0.35 -3.65
N ASP A 86 -8.11 0.42 -3.77
CA ASP A 86 -8.12 1.62 -4.62
C ASP A 86 -7.05 2.62 -4.18
N THR A 87 -6.90 2.81 -2.88
CA THR A 87 -5.88 3.72 -2.34
C THR A 87 -4.48 3.22 -2.63
N LEU A 88 -4.23 1.92 -2.44
CA LEU A 88 -2.92 1.33 -2.74
C LEU A 88 -2.58 1.44 -4.23
N GLN A 89 -3.55 1.24 -5.11
CA GLN A 89 -3.34 1.40 -6.55
C GLN A 89 -2.99 2.84 -6.91
N ASP A 90 -3.64 3.81 -6.29
CA ASP A 90 -3.31 5.23 -6.51
C ASP A 90 -1.90 5.56 -6.01
N LEU A 91 -1.49 4.97 -4.88
CA LEU A 91 -0.14 5.14 -4.38
C LEU A 91 0.90 4.53 -5.33
N VAL A 92 0.61 3.38 -5.90
CA VAL A 92 1.48 2.76 -6.91
C VAL A 92 1.63 3.67 -8.11
N ARG A 93 0.54 4.26 -8.60
CA ARG A 93 0.58 5.22 -9.71
C ARG A 93 1.45 6.43 -9.37
N GLU A 94 1.34 6.92 -8.15
CA GLU A 94 2.14 8.04 -7.69
C GLU A 94 3.63 7.71 -7.69
N ILE A 95 4.00 6.52 -7.21
CA ILE A 95 5.37 6.05 -7.21
C ILE A 95 5.92 5.97 -8.65
N VAL A 96 5.16 5.37 -9.55
CA VAL A 96 5.55 5.22 -10.96
C VAL A 96 5.72 6.59 -11.61
N ARG A 97 4.78 7.50 -11.38
CA ARG A 97 4.83 8.85 -11.93
C ARG A 97 6.09 9.59 -11.49
N ARG A 98 6.46 9.49 -10.22
CA ARG A 98 7.65 10.14 -9.69
C ARG A 98 8.93 9.58 -10.28
N LYS A 99 8.97 8.29 -10.53
CA LYS A 99 10.12 7.64 -11.17
C LYS A 99 10.27 8.08 -12.63
N LYS A 100 9.17 8.28 -13.34
CA LYS A 100 9.19 8.73 -14.74
C LYS A 100 9.48 10.21 -14.89
N GLY A 101 9.21 11.01 -13.89
CA GLY A 101 9.39 12.45 -13.91
C GLY A 101 10.82 12.92 -13.71
N ARG A 102 11.78 12.03 -13.69
CA ARG A 102 13.19 12.36 -13.49
C ARG A 102 14.00 12.17 -14.75
#